data_f6b31b67d9b77d005fa30ab2c41579f7
#
_entry.id   f6b31b67d9b77d005fa30ab2c41579f7
#
_cell.length_a   1.000
_cell.length_b   1.000
_cell.length_c   1.000
_cell.angle_alpha   90.00
_cell.angle_beta   90.00
_cell.angle_gamma   90.00
#
_symmetry.space_group_name_H-M   'P 1'
#
loop_
_entity.id
_entity.type
_entity.pdbx_description
1 polymer ?
#
loop_
_entity_poly.entity_id
_entity_poly.type
_entity_poly.pdbx_seq_one_letter_code
_entity_poly.pdbx_strand_id
1 'polypeptide(L)'
;MLALEIFRSIPRYAAARAVGSRMPGLLVGPMAPVRLVTRDEPVVRRPGWAQVRPLLSGICGSDLGAVTGSTSLYFSALVSMPFVPGHEVVGELVEDCEDLPRGTRVVIDPVLACAARGVAPCPPCQAGRTNVCNHITVGHLAPGLQTGFCQDTGGGWGERLTVHRSQLHAVPDGLSDERAVLVEPLSCAVQLARRAQVPPGASVLVSGAGAVGLFAVLALRELTEAGRITVIAKHGRQADLARAFGATDVAAPDEAMRAVRRTTRALRVVPPSLPGPAGRLASAGEMLLGGVDVAIDAVGSTSSLETVLRSTRAGGRVVLSGMPAPVDLSPAWFRELEVAGTYASSGDAFEVALDLAAQAPLDDVVGGRYPLHRWREALDHAHSAGRLGTVKVCFDVRSRA
;
A
#
# COMPACT_ATOMS: atom_id res chain seq x y z
N MET A 1 -15.93 19.73 -11.39
CA MET A 1 -15.00 19.59 -10.26
C MET A 1 -13.55 19.64 -10.74
N LEU A 2 -12.65 20.13 -9.90
CA LEU A 2 -11.21 20.02 -10.11
C LEU A 2 -10.72 18.62 -9.72
N ALA A 3 -9.87 18.01 -10.54
CA ALA A 3 -9.29 16.70 -10.26
C ALA A 3 -7.94 16.48 -10.94
N LEU A 4 -7.12 15.64 -10.35
CA LEU A 4 -5.96 15.06 -11.01
C LEU A 4 -6.41 13.80 -11.75
N GLU A 5 -6.03 13.66 -13.00
CA GLU A 5 -6.46 12.56 -13.86
C GLU A 5 -5.25 11.86 -14.47
N ILE A 6 -5.18 10.53 -14.33
CA ILE A 6 -4.29 9.70 -15.13
C ILE A 6 -5.04 9.33 -16.42
N PHE A 7 -4.41 9.63 -17.56
CA PHE A 7 -5.00 9.45 -18.88
C PHE A 7 -4.17 8.54 -19.78
N ARG A 8 -4.82 7.93 -20.74
CA ARG A 8 -4.18 7.01 -21.67
C ARG A 8 -3.27 7.76 -22.64
N SER A 9 -1.96 7.56 -22.52
CA SER A 9 -0.95 8.07 -23.44
C SER A 9 0.22 7.12 -23.50
N ILE A 10 0.26 6.30 -24.56
CA ILE A 10 1.32 5.30 -24.77
C ILE A 10 2.71 5.94 -24.74
N PRO A 11 2.99 7.07 -25.44
CA PRO A 11 4.31 7.69 -25.43
C PRO A 11 4.75 8.16 -24.04
N ARG A 12 3.83 8.78 -23.27
CA ARG A 12 4.13 9.26 -21.91
C ARG A 12 4.35 8.10 -20.94
N TYR A 13 3.54 7.06 -21.05
CA TYR A 13 3.70 5.86 -20.24
C TYR A 13 5.03 5.16 -20.53
N ALA A 14 5.40 5.01 -21.81
CA ALA A 14 6.68 4.43 -22.20
C ALA A 14 7.87 5.26 -21.70
N ALA A 15 7.79 6.59 -21.82
CA ALA A 15 8.80 7.50 -21.27
C ALA A 15 8.90 7.40 -19.75
N ALA A 16 7.76 7.42 -19.02
CA ALA A 16 7.72 7.25 -17.59
C ALA A 16 8.37 5.92 -17.17
N ARG A 17 8.06 4.83 -17.84
CA ARG A 17 8.61 3.51 -17.55
C ARG A 17 10.11 3.42 -17.82
N ALA A 18 10.62 4.11 -18.86
CA ALA A 18 12.04 4.07 -19.23
C ALA A 18 12.92 4.90 -18.28
N VAL A 19 12.45 6.04 -17.82
CA VAL A 19 13.27 7.01 -17.06
C VAL A 19 12.75 7.33 -15.67
N GLY A 20 11.52 6.96 -15.35
CA GLY A 20 10.82 7.38 -14.15
C GLY A 20 11.51 7.00 -12.84
N SER A 21 12.09 5.82 -12.78
CA SER A 21 12.83 5.36 -11.59
C SER A 21 14.17 6.08 -11.38
N ARG A 22 14.76 6.66 -12.46
CA ARG A 22 16.06 7.33 -12.43
C ARG A 22 15.94 8.85 -12.34
N MET A 23 14.86 9.41 -12.88
CA MET A 23 14.64 10.86 -12.96
C MET A 23 13.19 11.22 -12.56
N PRO A 24 12.81 11.03 -11.31
CA PRO A 24 11.42 11.24 -10.85
C PRO A 24 10.91 12.67 -11.09
N GLY A 25 11.78 13.68 -11.08
CA GLY A 25 11.41 15.06 -11.43
C GLY A 25 10.84 15.26 -12.83
N LEU A 26 11.15 14.36 -13.79
CA LEU A 26 10.55 14.39 -15.12
C LEU A 26 9.07 13.93 -15.10
N LEU A 27 8.68 13.15 -14.10
CA LEU A 27 7.34 12.58 -13.98
C LEU A 27 6.31 13.56 -13.45
N VAL A 28 6.76 14.67 -12.86
CA VAL A 28 5.91 15.78 -12.44
C VAL A 28 5.94 16.94 -13.44
N GLY A 29 6.65 16.77 -14.57
CA GLY A 29 6.76 17.72 -15.66
C GLY A 29 5.74 17.50 -16.80
N PRO A 30 5.96 18.13 -17.96
CA PRO A 30 5.06 18.03 -19.13
C PRO A 30 4.88 16.60 -19.66
N MET A 31 5.80 15.68 -19.36
CA MET A 31 5.77 14.28 -19.77
C MET A 31 4.99 13.37 -18.80
N ALA A 32 4.49 13.91 -17.69
CA ALA A 32 3.70 13.13 -16.72
C ALA A 32 2.45 12.54 -17.37
N PRO A 33 2.07 11.29 -17.06
CA PRO A 33 0.79 10.69 -17.48
C PRO A 33 -0.39 11.20 -16.63
N VAL A 34 -0.16 12.16 -15.75
CA VAL A 34 -1.14 12.80 -14.87
C VAL A 34 -1.27 14.27 -15.22
N ARG A 35 -2.49 14.80 -15.11
CA ARG A 35 -2.81 16.21 -15.37
C ARG A 35 -3.90 16.72 -14.43
N LEU A 36 -3.85 18.00 -14.11
CA LEU A 36 -4.94 18.70 -13.42
C LEU A 36 -5.98 19.12 -14.45
N VAL A 37 -7.24 18.77 -14.22
CA VAL A 37 -8.36 19.03 -15.14
C VAL A 37 -9.59 19.51 -14.38
N THR A 38 -10.43 20.28 -15.09
CA THR A 38 -11.84 20.49 -14.72
C THR A 38 -12.67 19.46 -15.48
N ARG A 39 -13.46 18.69 -14.76
CA ARG A 39 -14.32 17.63 -15.31
C ARG A 39 -15.67 17.58 -14.60
N ASP A 40 -16.63 16.86 -15.18
CA ASP A 40 -17.88 16.56 -14.51
C ASP A 40 -17.66 15.71 -13.26
N GLU A 41 -18.53 15.85 -12.27
CA GLU A 41 -18.51 15.02 -11.07
C GLU A 41 -18.89 13.58 -11.42
N PRO A 42 -18.23 12.57 -10.84
CA PRO A 42 -18.62 11.19 -11.05
C PRO A 42 -19.99 10.94 -10.42
N VAL A 43 -20.87 10.25 -11.14
CA VAL A 43 -22.23 9.93 -10.67
C VAL A 43 -22.58 8.49 -11.05
N VAL A 44 -22.83 7.67 -10.06
CA VAL A 44 -23.43 6.34 -10.23
C VAL A 44 -24.86 6.37 -9.69
N ARG A 45 -25.81 6.51 -10.57
CA ARG A 45 -27.25 6.60 -10.22
C ARG A 45 -27.85 5.21 -9.98
N ARG A 46 -27.48 4.60 -8.83
CA ARG A 46 -28.00 3.31 -8.40
C ARG A 46 -28.20 3.29 -6.88
N PRO A 47 -29.10 2.43 -6.37
CA PRO A 47 -29.28 2.26 -4.94
C PRO A 47 -27.96 1.95 -4.22
N GLY A 48 -27.77 2.47 -3.02
CA GLY A 48 -26.59 2.28 -2.22
C GLY A 48 -25.36 3.10 -2.65
N TRP A 49 -25.45 3.92 -3.71
CA TRP A 49 -24.38 4.82 -4.12
C TRP A 49 -24.63 6.24 -3.65
N ALA A 50 -23.57 6.89 -3.17
CA ALA A 50 -23.59 8.29 -2.77
C ALA A 50 -22.30 9.01 -3.16
N GLN A 51 -22.34 10.32 -3.20
CA GLN A 51 -21.17 11.17 -3.38
C GLN A 51 -20.49 11.47 -2.05
N VAL A 52 -19.17 11.47 -2.08
CA VAL A 52 -18.29 11.91 -0.99
C VAL A 52 -17.46 13.10 -1.43
N ARG A 53 -17.34 14.08 -0.56
CA ARG A 53 -16.38 15.17 -0.65
C ARG A 53 -15.12 14.76 0.13
N PRO A 54 -13.98 14.48 -0.52
CA PRO A 54 -12.73 14.22 0.17
C PRO A 54 -12.32 15.41 1.05
N LEU A 55 -11.86 15.12 2.24
CA LEU A 55 -11.22 16.09 3.14
C LEU A 55 -9.71 15.96 2.98
N LEU A 56 -9.18 14.76 3.23
CA LEU A 56 -7.80 14.38 2.94
C LEU A 56 -7.76 13.13 2.06
N SER A 57 -6.77 13.07 1.19
CA SER A 57 -6.45 11.86 0.42
C SER A 57 -4.96 11.57 0.47
N GLY A 58 -4.59 10.40 0.97
CA GLY A 58 -3.22 9.91 1.01
C GLY A 58 -2.66 9.65 -0.38
N ILE A 59 -1.34 9.78 -0.51
CA ILE A 59 -0.59 9.36 -1.70
C ILE A 59 0.06 8.01 -1.39
N CYS A 60 -0.42 6.97 -2.05
CA CYS A 60 0.09 5.61 -1.91
C CYS A 60 1.26 5.33 -2.85
N GLY A 61 2.09 4.34 -2.52
CA GLY A 61 3.11 3.82 -3.42
C GLY A 61 2.54 3.29 -4.74
N SER A 62 1.32 2.74 -4.74
CA SER A 62 0.62 2.28 -5.94
C SER A 62 0.21 3.44 -6.87
N ASP A 63 -0.20 4.58 -6.31
CA ASP A 63 -0.48 5.81 -7.09
C ASP A 63 0.81 6.32 -7.75
N LEU A 64 1.90 6.38 -6.99
CA LEU A 64 3.22 6.73 -7.51
C LEU A 64 3.66 5.75 -8.60
N GLY A 65 3.40 4.44 -8.42
CA GLY A 65 3.64 3.41 -9.42
C GLY A 65 2.87 3.66 -10.73
N ALA A 66 1.62 4.09 -10.65
CA ALA A 66 0.82 4.44 -11.82
C ALA A 66 1.37 5.69 -12.54
N VAL A 67 1.78 6.73 -11.78
CA VAL A 67 2.39 7.95 -12.32
C VAL A 67 3.75 7.66 -12.97
N THR A 68 4.57 6.80 -12.35
CA THR A 68 5.93 6.47 -12.83
C THR A 68 5.95 5.37 -13.89
N GLY A 69 4.80 4.74 -14.18
CA GLY A 69 4.72 3.60 -15.10
C GLY A 69 5.40 2.33 -14.55
N SER A 70 5.73 2.27 -13.28
CA SER A 70 6.37 1.10 -12.65
C SER A 70 5.37 -0.01 -12.28
N THR A 71 4.08 0.27 -12.31
CA THR A 71 3.03 -0.73 -12.10
C THR A 71 3.13 -1.87 -13.12
N SER A 72 2.92 -3.10 -12.66
CA SER A 72 2.92 -4.27 -13.53
C SER A 72 1.82 -4.18 -14.61
N LEU A 73 2.16 -4.51 -15.85
CA LEU A 73 1.19 -4.59 -16.96
C LEU A 73 0.11 -5.65 -16.74
N TYR A 74 0.31 -6.58 -15.80
CA TYR A 74 -0.71 -7.53 -15.37
C TYR A 74 -2.03 -6.84 -14.99
N PHE A 75 -1.96 -5.65 -14.38
CA PHE A 75 -3.14 -4.90 -13.96
C PHE A 75 -3.82 -4.11 -15.08
N SER A 76 -3.26 -4.06 -16.28
CA SER A 76 -3.77 -3.22 -17.39
C SER A 76 -5.20 -3.58 -17.83
N ALA A 77 -5.60 -4.83 -17.68
CA ALA A 77 -6.96 -5.30 -17.97
C ALA A 77 -7.95 -5.08 -16.80
N LEU A 78 -7.44 -4.73 -15.64
CA LEU A 78 -8.19 -4.64 -14.37
C LEU A 78 -8.45 -3.19 -13.96
N VAL A 79 -8.12 -2.22 -14.83
CA VAL A 79 -8.33 -0.79 -14.62
C VAL A 79 -8.93 -0.17 -15.87
N SER A 80 -9.71 0.89 -15.72
CA SER A 80 -10.26 1.68 -16.83
C SER A 80 -9.73 3.10 -16.79
N MET A 81 -9.48 3.68 -17.97
CA MET A 81 -8.92 5.02 -18.12
C MET A 81 -9.84 5.92 -18.97
N PRO A 82 -9.85 7.24 -18.73
CA PRO A 82 -9.07 7.95 -17.69
C PRO A 82 -9.65 7.77 -16.29
N PHE A 83 -8.84 7.80 -15.25
CA PHE A 83 -9.31 7.72 -13.86
C PHE A 83 -8.68 8.81 -12.98
N VAL A 84 -9.36 9.17 -11.90
CA VAL A 84 -8.86 10.06 -10.85
C VAL A 84 -8.26 9.17 -9.75
N PRO A 85 -6.95 9.28 -9.44
CA PRO A 85 -6.31 8.47 -8.39
C PRO A 85 -6.75 8.86 -6.97
N GLY A 86 -6.16 8.16 -5.99
CA GLY A 86 -6.40 8.37 -4.56
C GLY A 86 -7.47 7.42 -4.02
N HIS A 87 -7.01 6.46 -3.26
CA HIS A 87 -7.85 5.42 -2.63
C HIS A 87 -7.73 5.42 -1.10
N GLU A 88 -6.78 6.14 -0.54
CA GLU A 88 -6.66 6.38 0.91
C GLU A 88 -7.43 7.68 1.21
N VAL A 89 -8.70 7.61 1.60
CA VAL A 89 -9.57 8.79 1.68
C VAL A 89 -10.31 8.85 3.01
N VAL A 90 -10.25 10.01 3.64
CA VAL A 90 -11.26 10.47 4.59
C VAL A 90 -12.08 11.57 3.92
N GLY A 91 -13.40 11.51 4.01
CA GLY A 91 -14.31 12.45 3.38
C GLY A 91 -15.61 12.62 4.15
N GLU A 92 -16.50 13.38 3.56
CA GLU A 92 -17.82 13.69 4.12
C GLU A 92 -18.90 13.39 3.08
N LEU A 93 -19.95 12.69 3.48
CA LEU A 93 -21.11 12.42 2.63
C LEU A 93 -21.80 13.74 2.25
N VAL A 94 -22.06 13.94 0.97
CA VAL A 94 -22.79 15.14 0.49
C VAL A 94 -24.29 14.90 0.35
N GLU A 95 -24.72 13.67 0.50
CA GLU A 95 -26.11 13.20 0.50
C GLU A 95 -26.25 12.01 1.44
N ASP A 96 -27.47 11.62 1.77
CA ASP A 96 -27.74 10.43 2.57
C ASP A 96 -27.35 9.16 1.80
N CYS A 97 -26.78 8.18 2.50
CA CYS A 97 -26.45 6.87 1.94
C CYS A 97 -26.97 5.78 2.88
N GLU A 98 -28.15 5.25 2.59
CA GLU A 98 -28.84 4.25 3.42
C GLU A 98 -28.94 4.70 4.90
N ASP A 99 -28.23 4.04 5.80
CA ASP A 99 -28.18 4.33 7.25
C ASP A 99 -27.23 5.48 7.63
N LEU A 100 -26.46 6.01 6.68
CA LEU A 100 -25.51 7.11 6.91
C LEU A 100 -26.07 8.43 6.40
N PRO A 101 -26.37 9.41 7.28
CA PRO A 101 -26.89 10.70 6.87
C PRO A 101 -25.83 11.57 6.21
N ARG A 102 -26.29 12.52 5.40
CA ARG A 102 -25.45 13.61 4.86
C ARG A 102 -24.62 14.26 5.97
N GLY A 103 -23.38 14.59 5.65
CA GLY A 103 -22.44 15.20 6.60
C GLY A 103 -21.68 14.19 7.46
N THR A 104 -22.03 12.89 7.40
CA THR A 104 -21.25 11.87 8.10
C THR A 104 -19.82 11.85 7.54
N ARG A 105 -18.84 11.92 8.45
CA ARG A 105 -17.44 11.67 8.12
C ARG A 105 -17.20 10.19 7.92
N VAL A 106 -16.56 9.85 6.81
CA VAL A 106 -16.33 8.45 6.42
C VAL A 106 -14.90 8.23 5.97
N VAL A 107 -14.39 7.02 6.20
CA VAL A 107 -13.25 6.45 5.47
C VAL A 107 -13.76 5.42 4.48
N ILE A 108 -13.00 5.20 3.42
CA ILE A 108 -13.44 4.42 2.26
C ILE A 108 -12.61 3.14 2.14
N ASP A 109 -13.29 1.97 2.20
CA ASP A 109 -12.74 0.74 1.64
C ASP A 109 -12.75 0.89 0.10
N PRO A 110 -11.60 0.98 -0.54
CA PRO A 110 -11.59 1.28 -1.97
C PRO A 110 -12.03 0.12 -2.85
N VAL A 111 -12.16 -1.10 -2.34
CA VAL A 111 -12.40 -2.31 -3.13
C VAL A 111 -13.77 -2.27 -3.82
N LEU A 112 -13.79 -2.41 -5.16
CA LEU A 112 -15.00 -2.46 -5.97
C LEU A 112 -15.46 -3.92 -6.16
N ALA A 113 -15.94 -4.53 -5.06
CA ALA A 113 -16.41 -5.90 -5.02
C ALA A 113 -17.82 -6.08 -5.60
N CYS A 114 -18.37 -7.30 -5.55
CA CYS A 114 -19.66 -7.66 -6.13
C CYS A 114 -20.80 -6.74 -5.70
N ALA A 115 -20.89 -6.33 -4.44
CA ALA A 115 -21.93 -5.43 -3.93
C ALA A 115 -21.89 -4.08 -4.67
N ALA A 116 -20.73 -3.43 -4.71
CA ALA A 116 -20.53 -2.18 -5.42
C ALA A 116 -20.80 -2.31 -6.93
N ARG A 117 -20.62 -3.50 -7.53
CA ARG A 117 -20.84 -3.75 -8.95
C ARG A 117 -22.25 -4.18 -9.29
N GLY A 118 -23.13 -4.34 -8.29
CA GLY A 118 -24.52 -4.75 -8.47
C GLY A 118 -24.65 -6.15 -9.08
N VAL A 119 -23.77 -7.07 -8.72
CA VAL A 119 -23.78 -8.46 -9.17
C VAL A 119 -23.85 -9.43 -7.99
N ALA A 120 -24.34 -10.64 -8.24
CA ALA A 120 -24.38 -11.67 -7.22
C ALA A 120 -22.98 -11.96 -6.64
N PRO A 121 -22.86 -12.21 -5.33
CA PRO A 121 -21.58 -12.46 -4.70
C PRO A 121 -20.85 -13.66 -5.32
N CYS A 122 -19.61 -13.47 -5.75
CA CYS A 122 -18.72 -14.56 -6.19
C CYS A 122 -18.20 -15.35 -4.97
N PRO A 123 -17.62 -16.56 -5.15
CA PRO A 123 -17.15 -17.38 -4.02
C PRO A 123 -16.22 -16.64 -3.03
N PRO A 124 -15.22 -15.85 -3.44
CA PRO A 124 -14.46 -15.03 -2.50
C PRO A 124 -15.33 -14.05 -1.71
N CYS A 125 -16.26 -13.34 -2.35
CA CYS A 125 -17.14 -12.38 -1.67
C CYS A 125 -18.12 -13.07 -0.71
N GLN A 126 -18.62 -14.26 -1.04
CA GLN A 126 -19.42 -15.08 -0.13
C GLN A 126 -18.64 -15.49 1.11
N ALA A 127 -17.33 -15.70 0.97
CA ALA A 127 -16.42 -16.00 2.07
C ALA A 127 -15.87 -14.76 2.80
N GLY A 128 -16.45 -13.56 2.57
CA GLY A 128 -16.00 -12.30 3.18
C GLY A 128 -14.67 -11.75 2.63
N ARG A 129 -14.12 -12.36 1.58
CA ARG A 129 -12.84 -11.98 0.97
C ARG A 129 -13.05 -11.06 -0.22
N THR A 130 -13.60 -9.89 0.02
CA THR A 130 -13.97 -8.89 -0.99
C THR A 130 -12.76 -8.39 -1.78
N ASN A 131 -11.60 -8.30 -1.15
CA ASN A 131 -10.34 -7.83 -1.73
C ASN A 131 -9.83 -8.68 -2.91
N VAL A 132 -10.26 -9.92 -3.01
CA VAL A 132 -9.93 -10.85 -4.12
C VAL A 132 -11.18 -11.25 -4.92
N CYS A 133 -12.09 -10.30 -5.11
CA CYS A 133 -13.32 -10.45 -5.89
C CYS A 133 -13.02 -10.90 -7.32
N ASN A 134 -13.77 -11.90 -7.82
CA ASN A 134 -13.63 -12.40 -9.19
C ASN A 134 -14.33 -11.51 -10.23
N HIS A 135 -15.15 -10.56 -9.80
CA HIS A 135 -16.04 -9.77 -10.68
C HIS A 135 -15.57 -8.33 -10.88
N ILE A 136 -14.27 -8.03 -10.69
CA ILE A 136 -13.72 -6.67 -10.78
C ILE A 136 -13.78 -6.04 -12.19
N THR A 137 -14.18 -6.79 -13.20
CA THR A 137 -14.34 -6.32 -14.59
C THR A 137 -15.76 -6.47 -15.12
N VAL A 138 -16.71 -6.94 -14.29
CA VAL A 138 -18.11 -7.16 -14.69
C VAL A 138 -19.06 -6.31 -13.85
N GLY A 139 -20.35 -6.31 -14.20
CA GLY A 139 -21.38 -5.50 -13.56
C GLY A 139 -21.57 -4.16 -14.26
N HIS A 140 -22.09 -3.18 -13.55
CA HIS A 140 -22.44 -1.88 -14.14
C HIS A 140 -21.27 -0.88 -14.17
N LEU A 141 -20.17 -1.18 -13.48
CA LEU A 141 -18.96 -0.35 -13.51
C LEU A 141 -17.98 -0.85 -14.57
N ALA A 142 -17.25 0.07 -15.16
CA ALA A 142 -16.08 -0.25 -15.96
C ALA A 142 -15.04 -1.07 -15.15
N PRO A 143 -14.11 -1.77 -15.81
CA PRO A 143 -13.04 -2.46 -15.11
C PRO A 143 -12.35 -1.57 -14.08
N GLY A 144 -12.18 -2.05 -12.86
CA GLY A 144 -11.55 -1.29 -11.78
C GLY A 144 -11.38 -2.17 -10.55
N LEU A 145 -10.14 -2.32 -10.09
CA LEU A 145 -9.80 -3.04 -8.86
C LEU A 145 -10.44 -2.36 -7.65
N GLN A 146 -10.39 -1.03 -7.66
CA GLN A 146 -10.78 -0.19 -6.54
C GLN A 146 -11.10 1.23 -7.00
N THR A 147 -11.79 2.00 -6.18
CA THR A 147 -11.92 3.45 -6.28
C THR A 147 -10.52 4.06 -6.43
N GLY A 148 -10.36 5.04 -7.31
CA GLY A 148 -9.05 5.59 -7.65
C GLY A 148 -8.32 4.84 -8.79
N PHE A 149 -8.92 3.73 -9.32
CA PHE A 149 -8.45 2.98 -10.49
C PHE A 149 -9.60 2.54 -11.40
N CYS A 150 -10.75 3.21 -11.28
CA CYS A 150 -11.95 3.02 -12.09
C CYS A 150 -12.40 4.38 -12.64
N GLN A 151 -12.70 4.45 -13.94
CA GLN A 151 -13.10 5.70 -14.59
C GLN A 151 -14.44 6.25 -14.06
N ASP A 152 -15.32 5.38 -13.53
CA ASP A 152 -16.69 5.73 -13.16
C ASP A 152 -16.82 6.28 -11.74
N THR A 153 -15.88 5.95 -10.84
CA THR A 153 -15.99 6.26 -9.41
C THR A 153 -15.31 7.56 -9.00
N GLY A 154 -14.39 8.04 -9.82
CA GLY A 154 -13.46 9.08 -9.37
C GLY A 154 -12.47 8.53 -8.35
N GLY A 155 -11.89 9.42 -7.55
CA GLY A 155 -10.91 9.10 -6.51
C GLY A 155 -10.61 10.32 -5.64
N GLY A 156 -9.85 10.11 -4.57
CA GLY A 156 -9.57 11.14 -3.57
C GLY A 156 -8.73 12.32 -4.08
N TRP A 157 -8.10 12.22 -5.27
CA TRP A 157 -7.41 13.34 -5.89
C TRP A 157 -8.34 14.21 -6.75
N GLY A 158 -9.60 14.28 -6.35
CA GLY A 158 -10.63 15.13 -6.93
C GLY A 158 -11.56 15.69 -5.86
N GLU A 159 -12.30 16.76 -6.18
CA GLU A 159 -13.23 17.40 -5.24
C GLU A 159 -14.48 16.55 -4.93
N ARG A 160 -14.72 15.50 -5.72
CA ARG A 160 -15.83 14.53 -5.55
C ARG A 160 -15.42 13.15 -6.01
N LEU A 161 -15.90 12.14 -5.32
CA LEU A 161 -15.93 10.75 -5.77
C LEU A 161 -17.28 10.16 -5.43
N THR A 162 -17.63 9.05 -6.09
CA THR A 162 -18.85 8.30 -5.79
C THR A 162 -18.48 6.93 -5.24
N VAL A 163 -19.20 6.49 -4.22
CA VAL A 163 -18.91 5.27 -3.45
C VAL A 163 -20.20 4.53 -3.15
N HIS A 164 -20.10 3.22 -3.03
CA HIS A 164 -21.20 2.37 -2.61
C HIS A 164 -21.22 2.24 -1.08
N ARG A 165 -22.41 2.04 -0.48
CA ARG A 165 -22.56 1.89 1.00
C ARG A 165 -21.61 0.82 1.58
N SER A 166 -21.37 -0.28 0.84
CA SER A 166 -20.46 -1.34 1.28
C SER A 166 -18.98 -0.94 1.38
N GLN A 167 -18.63 0.26 0.95
CA GLN A 167 -17.28 0.81 1.02
C GLN A 167 -17.12 1.86 2.14
N LEU A 168 -18.22 2.20 2.83
CA LEU A 168 -18.26 3.32 3.77
C LEU A 168 -18.18 2.84 5.22
N HIS A 169 -17.21 3.39 5.96
CA HIS A 169 -17.06 3.22 7.40
C HIS A 169 -17.10 4.60 8.06
N ALA A 170 -18.04 4.79 9.00
CA ALA A 170 -18.16 6.06 9.71
C ALA A 170 -16.92 6.31 10.58
N VAL A 171 -16.41 7.52 10.53
CA VAL A 171 -15.29 7.95 11.38
C VAL A 171 -15.81 8.30 12.76
N PRO A 172 -15.29 7.69 13.84
CA PRO A 172 -15.68 8.03 15.20
C PRO A 172 -15.47 9.51 15.53
N ASP A 173 -16.33 10.06 16.39
CA ASP A 173 -16.14 11.39 16.93
C ASP A 173 -14.79 11.48 17.67
N GLY A 174 -14.10 12.60 17.49
CA GLY A 174 -12.78 12.84 18.08
C GLY A 174 -11.58 12.26 17.31
N LEU A 175 -11.76 11.38 16.33
CA LEU A 175 -10.68 10.96 15.47
C LEU A 175 -10.38 12.06 14.43
N SER A 176 -9.14 12.57 14.39
CA SER A 176 -8.75 13.62 13.44
C SER A 176 -8.70 13.12 12.00
N ASP A 177 -8.79 14.04 11.02
CA ASP A 177 -8.71 13.67 9.60
C ASP A 177 -7.33 13.09 9.25
N GLU A 178 -6.25 13.56 9.90
CA GLU A 178 -4.90 13.04 9.72
C GLU A 178 -4.75 11.59 10.19
N ARG A 179 -5.46 11.20 11.23
CA ARG A 179 -5.50 9.81 11.69
C ARG A 179 -6.46 8.98 10.84
N ALA A 180 -7.61 9.54 10.48
CA ALA A 180 -8.62 8.86 9.67
C ALA A 180 -8.13 8.53 8.26
N VAL A 181 -7.33 9.38 7.61
CA VAL A 181 -6.76 9.10 6.28
C VAL A 181 -5.77 7.92 6.29
N LEU A 182 -5.27 7.52 7.46
CA LEU A 182 -4.37 6.38 7.64
C LEU A 182 -5.12 5.05 7.82
N VAL A 183 -6.45 5.07 7.94
CA VAL A 183 -7.24 3.85 8.21
C VAL A 183 -7.16 2.85 7.05
N GLU A 184 -7.19 3.31 5.80
CA GLU A 184 -7.04 2.40 4.66
C GLU A 184 -5.69 1.66 4.69
N PRO A 185 -4.52 2.32 4.73
CA PRO A 185 -3.25 1.59 4.81
C PRO A 185 -3.06 0.82 6.13
N LEU A 186 -3.70 1.22 7.23
CA LEU A 186 -3.76 0.41 8.45
C LEU A 186 -4.57 -0.87 8.24
N SER A 187 -5.71 -0.80 7.55
CA SER A 187 -6.52 -1.99 7.24
C SER A 187 -5.74 -3.00 6.39
N CYS A 188 -4.93 -2.52 5.45
CA CYS A 188 -4.00 -3.35 4.69
C CYS A 188 -2.96 -4.03 5.60
N ALA A 189 -2.48 -3.34 6.64
CA ALA A 189 -1.55 -3.90 7.61
C ALA A 189 -2.21 -4.92 8.55
N VAL A 190 -3.48 -4.72 8.93
CA VAL A 190 -4.29 -5.72 9.65
C VAL A 190 -4.41 -6.99 8.81
N GLN A 191 -4.77 -6.86 7.54
CA GLN A 191 -4.85 -7.99 6.62
C GLN A 191 -3.49 -8.70 6.47
N LEU A 192 -2.41 -7.95 6.39
CA LEU A 192 -1.05 -8.48 6.32
C LEU A 192 -0.70 -9.27 7.59
N ALA A 193 -0.95 -8.74 8.78
CA ALA A 193 -0.69 -9.44 10.04
C ALA A 193 -1.47 -10.76 10.14
N ARG A 194 -2.74 -10.77 9.70
CA ARG A 194 -3.55 -12.00 9.61
C ARG A 194 -2.97 -13.01 8.62
N ARG A 195 -2.53 -12.52 7.44
CA ARG A 195 -1.91 -13.37 6.42
C ARG A 195 -0.53 -13.90 6.83
N ALA A 196 0.17 -13.21 7.71
CA ALA A 196 1.45 -13.63 8.24
C ALA A 196 1.34 -14.89 9.10
N GLN A 197 0.18 -15.17 9.73
CA GLN A 197 -0.06 -16.35 10.57
C GLN A 197 1.10 -16.60 11.54
N VAL A 198 1.49 -15.54 12.27
CA VAL A 198 2.66 -15.56 13.14
C VAL A 198 2.42 -16.50 14.31
N PRO A 199 3.23 -17.56 14.49
CA PRO A 199 3.12 -18.42 15.67
C PRO A 199 3.49 -17.66 16.95
N PRO A 200 2.94 -18.04 18.12
CA PRO A 200 3.34 -17.45 19.41
C PRO A 200 4.86 -17.49 19.62
N GLY A 201 5.44 -16.37 20.02
CA GLY A 201 6.86 -16.22 20.25
C GLY A 201 7.76 -16.21 19.01
N ALA A 202 7.20 -16.33 17.81
CA ALA A 202 7.96 -16.40 16.56
C ALA A 202 8.74 -15.11 16.28
N SER A 203 9.86 -15.26 15.57
CA SER A 203 10.68 -14.18 15.05
C SER A 203 10.16 -13.69 13.71
N VAL A 204 9.97 -12.37 13.57
CA VAL A 204 9.46 -11.74 12.36
C VAL A 204 10.47 -10.75 11.81
N LEU A 205 10.66 -10.77 10.48
CA LEU A 205 11.39 -9.75 9.73
C LEU A 205 10.40 -8.92 8.92
N VAL A 206 10.46 -7.60 9.06
CA VAL A 206 9.74 -6.66 8.17
C VAL A 206 10.75 -5.91 7.32
N SER A 207 10.79 -6.19 6.04
CA SER A 207 11.66 -5.51 5.08
C SER A 207 10.93 -4.31 4.50
N GLY A 208 11.42 -3.11 4.87
CA GLY A 208 10.85 -1.82 4.50
C GLY A 208 10.06 -1.16 5.63
N ALA A 209 10.33 0.13 5.84
CA ALA A 209 9.72 0.98 6.87
C ALA A 209 9.00 2.19 6.24
N GLY A 210 8.35 2.00 5.09
CA GLY A 210 7.31 2.90 4.56
C GLY A 210 6.01 2.74 5.35
N ALA A 211 4.93 3.42 4.94
CA ALA A 211 3.66 3.39 5.66
C ALA A 211 3.18 1.95 5.94
N VAL A 212 3.11 1.09 4.91
CA VAL A 212 2.64 -0.30 5.07
C VAL A 212 3.54 -1.10 6.00
N GLY A 213 4.88 -0.98 5.87
CA GLY A 213 5.80 -1.72 6.74
C GLY A 213 5.75 -1.26 8.20
N LEU A 214 5.64 0.05 8.45
CA LEU A 214 5.47 0.60 9.79
C LEU A 214 4.15 0.16 10.42
N PHE A 215 3.04 0.24 9.67
CA PHE A 215 1.75 -0.22 10.15
C PHE A 215 1.69 -1.74 10.32
N ALA A 216 2.45 -2.50 9.51
CA ALA A 216 2.60 -3.93 9.74
C ALA A 216 3.25 -4.23 11.10
N VAL A 217 4.25 -3.44 11.52
CA VAL A 217 4.85 -3.58 12.87
C VAL A 217 3.81 -3.36 13.95
N LEU A 218 3.03 -2.27 13.83
CA LEU A 218 1.94 -1.96 14.75
C LEU A 218 0.90 -3.09 14.80
N ALA A 219 0.37 -3.51 13.63
CA ALA A 219 -0.62 -4.57 13.57
C ALA A 219 -0.10 -5.93 14.10
N LEU A 220 1.17 -6.25 13.85
CA LEU A 220 1.80 -7.45 14.40
C LEU A 220 1.87 -7.42 15.93
N ARG A 221 2.16 -6.26 16.53
CA ARG A 221 2.21 -6.11 17.99
C ARG A 221 0.83 -6.22 18.63
N GLU A 222 -0.17 -5.61 18.02
CA GLU A 222 -1.52 -5.57 18.58
C GLU A 222 -2.32 -6.85 18.32
N LEU A 223 -2.07 -7.53 17.20
CA LEU A 223 -2.92 -8.63 16.73
C LEU A 223 -2.26 -10.01 16.81
N THR A 224 -0.97 -10.10 17.18
CA THR A 224 -0.25 -11.39 17.23
C THR A 224 0.64 -11.49 18.47
N GLU A 225 1.03 -12.70 18.81
CA GLU A 225 2.00 -12.96 19.87
C GLU A 225 3.45 -13.02 19.32
N ALA A 226 3.79 -12.16 18.34
CA ALA A 226 5.14 -12.10 17.80
C ALA A 226 6.18 -11.85 18.91
N GLY A 227 7.16 -12.71 19.02
CA GLY A 227 8.23 -12.56 20.01
C GLY A 227 9.15 -11.39 19.65
N ARG A 228 9.89 -11.53 18.57
CA ARG A 228 10.86 -10.52 18.12
C ARG A 228 10.50 -10.01 16.73
N ILE A 229 10.41 -8.70 16.58
CA ILE A 229 10.17 -8.04 15.28
C ILE A 229 11.42 -7.25 14.91
N THR A 230 12.11 -7.69 13.85
CA THR A 230 13.24 -6.98 13.25
C THR A 230 12.76 -6.20 12.03
N VAL A 231 13.06 -4.90 11.95
CA VAL A 231 12.66 -4.02 10.85
C VAL A 231 13.86 -3.55 10.07
N ILE A 232 13.79 -3.62 8.74
CA ILE A 232 14.78 -3.02 7.86
C ILE A 232 14.30 -1.65 7.42
N ALA A 233 14.96 -0.61 7.93
CA ALA A 233 14.65 0.78 7.67
C ALA A 233 15.84 1.50 7.02
N LYS A 234 15.56 2.25 5.94
CA LYS A 234 16.60 2.97 5.18
C LYS A 234 16.92 4.35 5.76
N HIS A 235 15.95 4.96 6.45
CA HIS A 235 16.05 6.35 6.92
C HIS A 235 15.83 6.44 8.43
N GLY A 236 16.53 7.38 9.11
CA GLY A 236 16.51 7.52 10.57
C GLY A 236 15.09 7.70 11.14
N ARG A 237 14.29 8.61 10.58
CA ARG A 237 12.91 8.82 11.04
C ARG A 237 12.05 7.56 10.92
N GLN A 238 12.22 6.78 9.86
CA GLN A 238 11.53 5.49 9.71
C GLN A 238 11.96 4.49 10.79
N ALA A 239 13.25 4.48 11.11
CA ALA A 239 13.79 3.63 12.19
C ALA A 239 13.20 4.01 13.56
N ASP A 240 13.05 5.30 13.83
CA ASP A 240 12.49 5.80 15.10
C ASP A 240 11.00 5.43 15.22
N LEU A 241 10.24 5.64 14.15
CA LEU A 241 8.82 5.21 14.11
C LEU A 241 8.66 3.70 14.23
N ALA A 242 9.53 2.92 13.58
CA ALA A 242 9.51 1.46 13.74
C ALA A 242 9.67 1.04 15.20
N ARG A 243 10.57 1.68 15.94
CA ARG A 243 10.75 1.44 17.39
C ARG A 243 9.51 1.88 18.18
N ALA A 244 8.97 3.06 17.88
CA ALA A 244 7.76 3.57 18.53
C ALA A 244 6.55 2.64 18.32
N PHE A 245 6.47 1.98 17.17
CA PHE A 245 5.41 1.02 16.84
C PHE A 245 5.70 -0.41 17.33
N GLY A 246 6.81 -0.63 18.06
CA GLY A 246 7.08 -1.89 18.73
C GLY A 246 8.11 -2.80 18.05
N ALA A 247 8.90 -2.31 17.10
CA ALA A 247 10.03 -3.08 16.58
C ALA A 247 11.04 -3.38 17.71
N THR A 248 11.45 -4.65 17.83
CA THR A 248 12.46 -5.07 18.80
C THR A 248 13.87 -4.67 18.35
N ASP A 249 14.12 -4.80 17.04
CA ASP A 249 15.39 -4.49 16.41
C ASP A 249 15.15 -3.71 15.12
N VAL A 250 16.03 -2.77 14.83
CA VAL A 250 16.02 -2.02 13.56
C VAL A 250 17.41 -2.02 12.97
N ALA A 251 17.51 -2.28 11.67
CA ALA A 251 18.77 -2.30 10.94
C ALA A 251 18.66 -1.60 9.58
N ALA A 252 19.80 -1.13 9.07
CA ALA A 252 19.89 -0.62 7.71
C ALA A 252 19.84 -1.77 6.68
N PRO A 253 19.48 -1.51 5.40
CA PRO A 253 19.36 -2.56 4.38
C PRO A 253 20.62 -3.41 4.18
N ASP A 254 21.80 -2.80 4.23
CA ASP A 254 23.09 -3.47 4.12
C ASP A 254 23.49 -4.29 5.35
N GLU A 255 22.81 -4.07 6.47
CA GLU A 255 22.98 -4.83 7.71
C GLU A 255 21.91 -5.91 7.95
N ALA A 256 20.93 -6.04 7.04
CA ALA A 256 19.77 -6.91 7.22
C ALA A 256 20.14 -8.36 7.60
N MET A 257 21.02 -9.00 6.83
CA MET A 257 21.44 -10.37 7.07
C MET A 257 22.19 -10.53 8.40
N ARG A 258 23.00 -9.52 8.77
CA ARG A 258 23.69 -9.48 10.06
C ARG A 258 22.70 -9.37 11.23
N ALA A 259 21.69 -8.50 11.09
CA ALA A 259 20.66 -8.31 12.11
C ALA A 259 19.87 -9.60 12.34
N VAL A 260 19.38 -10.24 11.28
CA VAL A 260 18.67 -11.53 11.37
C VAL A 260 19.55 -12.59 12.01
N ARG A 261 20.82 -12.70 11.59
CA ARG A 261 21.75 -13.67 12.17
C ARG A 261 21.95 -13.47 13.68
N ARG A 262 22.09 -12.23 14.14
CA ARG A 262 22.24 -11.94 15.58
C ARG A 262 21.02 -12.37 16.39
N THR A 263 19.83 -12.17 15.84
CA THR A 263 18.58 -12.42 16.54
C THR A 263 18.16 -13.89 16.51
N THR A 264 18.52 -14.62 15.43
CA THR A 264 18.11 -16.01 15.21
C THR A 264 19.24 -17.03 15.41
N ARG A 265 20.48 -16.57 15.57
CA ARG A 265 21.71 -17.41 15.61
C ARG A 265 21.92 -18.25 14.34
N ALA A 266 21.34 -17.82 13.20
CA ALA A 266 21.45 -18.52 11.93
C ALA A 266 22.91 -18.59 11.43
N LEU A 267 23.24 -19.68 10.75
CA LEU A 267 24.56 -19.87 10.15
C LEU A 267 24.64 -19.09 8.82
N ARG A 268 25.66 -18.27 8.67
CA ARG A 268 25.93 -17.53 7.42
C ARG A 268 26.64 -18.42 6.41
N VAL A 269 26.11 -18.50 5.21
CA VAL A 269 26.73 -19.16 4.05
C VAL A 269 26.98 -18.11 2.98
N VAL A 270 28.19 -18.07 2.49
CA VAL A 270 28.62 -17.18 1.41
C VAL A 270 29.04 -18.05 0.23
N PRO A 271 28.47 -17.85 -0.96
CA PRO A 271 28.91 -18.58 -2.16
C PRO A 271 30.39 -18.29 -2.46
N PRO A 272 31.11 -19.23 -3.05
CA PRO A 272 32.46 -18.96 -3.53
C PRO A 272 32.45 -17.81 -4.54
N SER A 273 33.35 -16.84 -4.36
CA SER A 273 33.50 -15.75 -5.32
C SER A 273 34.13 -16.28 -6.60
N LEU A 274 33.42 -16.14 -7.72
CA LEU A 274 34.03 -16.41 -9.03
C LEU A 274 34.89 -15.21 -9.45
N PRO A 275 36.13 -15.44 -9.97
CA PRO A 275 36.99 -14.36 -10.43
C PRO A 275 36.43 -13.67 -11.69
N GLY A 276 36.72 -12.36 -11.83
CA GLY A 276 36.41 -11.58 -13.03
C GLY A 276 34.96 -11.12 -13.18
N PRO A 277 34.57 -10.62 -14.38
CA PRO A 277 33.22 -10.10 -14.66
C PRO A 277 32.09 -11.12 -14.42
N ALA A 278 32.37 -12.41 -14.66
CA ALA A 278 31.44 -13.50 -14.40
C ALA A 278 31.06 -13.60 -12.90
N GLY A 279 31.98 -13.31 -11.99
CA GLY A 279 31.72 -13.32 -10.55
C GLY A 279 30.73 -12.22 -10.10
N ARG A 280 30.69 -11.09 -10.79
CA ARG A 280 29.71 -10.02 -10.54
C ARG A 280 28.31 -10.34 -11.05
N LEU A 281 28.22 -11.12 -12.13
CA LEU A 281 26.95 -11.60 -12.71
C LEU A 281 26.42 -12.84 -11.97
N ALA A 282 27.31 -13.65 -11.36
CA ALA A 282 26.99 -14.90 -10.67
C ALA A 282 27.05 -14.80 -9.14
N SER A 283 27.13 -13.58 -8.55
CA SER A 283 27.11 -13.45 -7.10
C SER A 283 25.72 -13.77 -6.56
N ALA A 284 25.53 -15.03 -6.19
CA ALA A 284 24.29 -15.51 -5.57
C ALA A 284 23.99 -14.88 -4.21
N GLY A 285 24.75 -13.88 -3.78
CA GLY A 285 24.61 -13.22 -2.48
C GLY A 285 24.76 -14.19 -1.28
N GLU A 286 24.86 -13.66 -0.08
CA GLU A 286 24.86 -14.48 1.13
C GLU A 286 23.47 -15.02 1.46
N MET A 287 23.40 -16.14 2.17
CA MET A 287 22.18 -16.72 2.69
C MET A 287 22.37 -17.16 4.14
N LEU A 288 21.29 -17.34 4.85
CA LEU A 288 21.31 -17.88 6.21
C LEU A 288 20.73 -19.30 6.23
N LEU A 289 21.42 -20.26 6.82
CA LEU A 289 20.84 -21.52 7.22
C LEU A 289 20.23 -21.32 8.62
N GLY A 290 18.93 -21.48 8.74
CA GLY A 290 18.11 -20.92 9.80
C GLY A 290 17.53 -19.57 9.35
N GLY A 291 17.26 -18.67 10.28
CA GLY A 291 16.66 -17.36 10.00
C GLY A 291 15.35 -17.14 10.74
N VAL A 292 14.59 -16.15 10.32
CA VAL A 292 13.29 -15.82 10.94
C VAL A 292 12.21 -16.83 10.60
N ASP A 293 11.21 -16.96 11.47
CA ASP A 293 10.03 -17.80 11.24
C ASP A 293 9.14 -17.24 10.14
N VAL A 294 8.94 -15.91 10.16
CA VAL A 294 8.10 -15.18 9.22
C VAL A 294 8.85 -13.97 8.68
N ALA A 295 8.85 -13.77 7.38
CA ALA A 295 9.38 -12.55 6.77
C ALA A 295 8.31 -11.84 5.94
N ILE A 296 8.28 -10.51 6.00
CA ILE A 296 7.34 -9.66 5.30
C ILE A 296 8.13 -8.73 4.38
N ASP A 297 7.78 -8.74 3.09
CA ASP A 297 8.29 -7.74 2.15
C ASP A 297 7.25 -6.64 1.93
N ALA A 298 7.57 -5.43 2.41
CA ALA A 298 6.75 -4.22 2.25
C ALA A 298 7.36 -3.22 1.23
N VAL A 299 8.31 -3.68 0.40
CA VAL A 299 9.02 -2.85 -0.60
C VAL A 299 8.73 -3.31 -2.03
N GLY A 300 8.83 -4.62 -2.29
CA GLY A 300 8.66 -5.22 -3.60
C GLY A 300 9.88 -5.16 -4.52
N SER A 301 11.03 -4.61 -4.09
CA SER A 301 12.24 -4.57 -4.90
C SER A 301 12.93 -5.94 -4.96
N THR A 302 13.71 -6.20 -6.02
CA THR A 302 14.51 -7.43 -6.11
C THR A 302 15.38 -7.64 -4.86
N SER A 303 16.04 -6.59 -4.36
CA SER A 303 16.92 -6.69 -3.19
C SER A 303 16.17 -6.97 -1.88
N SER A 304 14.97 -6.40 -1.68
CA SER A 304 14.16 -6.69 -0.50
C SER A 304 13.60 -8.10 -0.53
N LEU A 305 13.14 -8.55 -1.70
CA LEU A 305 12.66 -9.92 -1.93
C LEU A 305 13.76 -10.94 -1.69
N GLU A 306 14.96 -10.72 -2.24
CA GLU A 306 16.12 -11.57 -1.96
C GLU A 306 16.45 -11.64 -0.46
N THR A 307 16.39 -10.49 0.22
CA THR A 307 16.63 -10.43 1.67
C THR A 307 15.65 -11.31 2.44
N VAL A 308 14.35 -11.19 2.20
CA VAL A 308 13.34 -11.98 2.92
C VAL A 308 13.43 -13.47 2.58
N LEU A 309 13.63 -13.82 1.29
CA LEU A 309 13.76 -15.21 0.86
C LEU A 309 14.99 -15.90 1.44
N ARG A 310 16.14 -15.20 1.54
CA ARG A 310 17.42 -15.75 1.99
C ARG A 310 17.57 -15.75 3.50
N SER A 311 16.75 -14.99 4.23
CA SER A 311 16.83 -14.88 5.69
C SER A 311 15.70 -15.61 6.43
N THR A 312 14.74 -16.20 5.72
CA THR A 312 13.68 -17.03 6.30
C THR A 312 14.16 -18.46 6.48
N ARG A 313 13.89 -19.08 7.62
CA ARG A 313 14.27 -20.49 7.89
C ARG A 313 13.52 -21.46 6.96
N ALA A 314 14.01 -22.69 6.85
CA ALA A 314 13.29 -23.74 6.14
C ALA A 314 11.92 -23.99 6.78
N GLY A 315 10.90 -24.21 5.94
CA GLY A 315 9.49 -24.32 6.34
C GLY A 315 8.91 -23.02 6.93
N GLY A 316 9.62 -21.90 6.78
CA GLY A 316 9.12 -20.59 7.22
C GLY A 316 8.17 -19.94 6.20
N ARG A 317 7.61 -18.79 6.57
CA ARG A 317 6.63 -18.07 5.75
C ARG A 317 7.17 -16.74 5.26
N VAL A 318 6.90 -16.42 3.99
CA VAL A 318 7.18 -15.10 3.38
C VAL A 318 5.88 -14.47 2.93
N VAL A 319 5.59 -13.24 3.35
CA VAL A 319 4.40 -12.49 2.94
C VAL A 319 4.81 -11.32 2.08
N LEU A 320 4.24 -11.27 0.86
CA LEU A 320 4.47 -10.20 -0.11
C LEU A 320 3.35 -9.17 -0.01
N SER A 321 3.68 -7.97 0.45
CA SER A 321 2.76 -6.82 0.52
C SER A 321 3.12 -5.75 -0.52
N GLY A 322 4.39 -5.57 -0.84
CA GLY A 322 4.82 -4.77 -1.98
C GLY A 322 4.56 -5.49 -3.30
N MET A 323 4.27 -4.74 -4.37
CA MET A 323 4.17 -5.31 -5.71
C MET A 323 5.53 -5.86 -6.16
N PRO A 324 5.65 -7.19 -6.38
CA PRO A 324 6.95 -7.83 -6.47
C PRO A 324 7.66 -7.56 -7.80
N ALA A 325 8.94 -7.20 -7.71
CA ALA A 325 9.87 -7.22 -8.84
C ALA A 325 10.29 -8.67 -9.17
N PRO A 326 10.87 -8.93 -10.33
CA PRO A 326 11.46 -10.23 -10.66
C PRO A 326 12.51 -10.63 -9.64
N VAL A 327 12.45 -11.87 -9.15
CA VAL A 327 13.36 -12.44 -8.16
C VAL A 327 13.58 -13.94 -8.42
N ASP A 328 14.74 -14.45 -8.04
CA ASP A 328 15.02 -15.89 -8.01
C ASP A 328 14.28 -16.57 -6.86
N LEU A 329 13.41 -17.52 -7.18
CA LEU A 329 12.62 -18.28 -6.21
C LEU A 329 13.34 -19.58 -5.74
N SER A 330 14.57 -19.84 -6.21
CA SER A 330 15.34 -21.03 -5.77
C SER A 330 15.42 -21.16 -4.23
N PRO A 331 15.60 -20.06 -3.43
CA PRO A 331 15.55 -20.15 -1.99
C PRO A 331 14.21 -20.62 -1.44
N ALA A 332 13.11 -20.21 -2.06
CA ALA A 332 11.76 -20.64 -1.64
C ALA A 332 11.55 -22.13 -1.93
N TRP A 333 11.93 -22.59 -3.12
CA TRP A 333 11.85 -23.99 -3.51
C TRP A 333 12.71 -24.90 -2.61
N PHE A 334 14.00 -24.56 -2.44
CA PHE A 334 14.94 -25.37 -1.68
C PHE A 334 14.58 -25.48 -0.19
N ARG A 335 13.98 -24.44 0.38
CA ARG A 335 13.65 -24.38 1.81
C ARG A 335 12.19 -24.69 2.12
N GLU A 336 11.41 -25.05 1.11
CA GLU A 336 9.97 -25.29 1.26
C GLU A 336 9.26 -24.10 1.94
N LEU A 337 9.57 -22.85 1.49
CA LEU A 337 8.95 -21.67 2.08
C LEU A 337 7.50 -21.54 1.61
N GLU A 338 6.62 -21.18 2.54
CA GLU A 338 5.28 -20.73 2.20
C GLU A 338 5.32 -19.28 1.74
N VAL A 339 5.13 -19.04 0.44
CA VAL A 339 5.05 -17.67 -0.09
C VAL A 339 3.60 -17.26 -0.28
N ALA A 340 3.16 -16.25 0.46
CA ALA A 340 1.79 -15.75 0.44
C ALA A 340 1.74 -14.28 -0.01
N GLY A 341 0.82 -13.95 -0.90
CA GLY A 341 0.49 -12.55 -1.22
C GLY A 341 -0.55 -11.97 -0.26
N THR A 342 -0.50 -10.65 -0.07
CA THR A 342 -1.57 -9.87 0.55
C THR A 342 -1.87 -8.66 -0.33
N TYR A 343 -3.15 -8.35 -0.49
CA TYR A 343 -3.63 -7.23 -1.31
C TYR A 343 -4.85 -6.61 -0.65
N ALA A 344 -4.85 -5.28 -0.49
CA ALA A 344 -5.92 -4.53 0.16
C ALA A 344 -6.36 -5.17 1.50
N SER A 345 -7.60 -5.01 1.88
CA SER A 345 -8.16 -5.61 3.09
C SER A 345 -9.56 -6.17 2.85
N SER A 346 -10.08 -6.91 3.81
CA SER A 346 -11.42 -7.48 3.76
C SER A 346 -11.94 -7.83 5.15
N GLY A 347 -13.23 -8.15 5.24
CA GLY A 347 -13.89 -8.44 6.50
C GLY A 347 -13.94 -7.21 7.41
N ASP A 348 -13.63 -7.39 8.67
CA ASP A 348 -13.62 -6.36 9.73
C ASP A 348 -12.29 -5.58 9.83
N ALA A 349 -11.45 -5.63 8.80
CA ALA A 349 -10.12 -5.00 8.87
C ALA A 349 -10.19 -3.47 8.98
N PHE A 350 -11.24 -2.84 8.44
CA PHE A 350 -11.45 -1.40 8.57
C PHE A 350 -11.87 -1.00 9.98
N GLU A 351 -12.74 -1.77 10.64
CA GLU A 351 -13.14 -1.56 12.02
C GLU A 351 -11.92 -1.66 12.95
N VAL A 352 -11.13 -2.72 12.82
CA VAL A 352 -9.88 -2.89 13.57
C VAL A 352 -8.90 -1.75 13.28
N ALA A 353 -8.82 -1.29 12.04
CA ALA A 353 -7.94 -0.18 11.67
C ALA A 353 -8.40 1.17 12.25
N LEU A 354 -9.71 1.39 12.38
CA LEU A 354 -10.27 2.57 13.07
C LEU A 354 -9.89 2.56 14.54
N ASP A 355 -9.99 1.42 15.22
CA ASP A 355 -9.58 1.26 16.62
C ASP A 355 -8.07 1.51 16.79
N LEU A 356 -7.24 0.95 15.91
CA LEU A 356 -5.80 1.21 15.90
C LEU A 356 -5.48 2.69 15.62
N ALA A 357 -6.20 3.32 14.69
CA ALA A 357 -6.02 4.74 14.39
C ALA A 357 -6.36 5.64 15.58
N ALA A 358 -7.30 5.24 16.42
CA ALA A 358 -7.67 5.98 17.63
C ALA A 358 -6.62 5.86 18.74
N GLN A 359 -5.96 4.71 18.86
CA GLN A 359 -5.10 4.36 20.00
C GLN A 359 -3.60 4.54 19.74
N ALA A 360 -3.14 4.27 18.53
CA ALA A 360 -1.71 4.26 18.20
C ALA A 360 -1.10 5.67 18.10
N PRO A 361 0.23 5.83 18.30
CA PRO A 361 0.92 7.12 18.20
C PRO A 361 1.17 7.53 16.75
N LEU A 362 0.12 7.94 16.03
CA LEU A 362 0.16 8.23 14.59
C LEU A 362 0.33 9.71 14.22
N ASP A 363 0.42 10.62 15.19
CA ASP A 363 0.36 12.07 14.97
C ASP A 363 1.45 12.60 14.03
N ASP A 364 2.60 11.96 14.01
CA ASP A 364 3.75 12.35 13.18
C ASP A 364 3.86 11.58 11.85
N VAL A 365 2.87 10.80 11.48
CA VAL A 365 2.93 9.97 10.25
C VAL A 365 2.62 10.79 9.01
N VAL A 366 1.64 11.70 9.08
CA VAL A 366 1.32 12.62 7.98
C VAL A 366 2.24 13.83 8.04
N GLY A 367 3.27 13.83 7.20
CA GLY A 367 4.31 14.87 7.22
C GLY A 367 4.14 15.97 6.16
N GLY A 368 3.15 15.87 5.27
CA GLY A 368 2.89 16.89 4.25
C GLY A 368 1.44 16.90 3.78
N ARG A 369 0.88 18.10 3.65
CA ARG A 369 -0.47 18.33 3.11
C ARG A 369 -0.40 19.38 2.01
N TYR A 370 -1.00 19.09 0.86
CA TYR A 370 -0.95 19.93 -0.32
C TYR A 370 -2.32 20.11 -0.95
N PRO A 371 -2.70 21.30 -1.37
CA PRO A 371 -3.88 21.48 -2.21
C PRO A 371 -3.66 20.85 -3.60
N LEU A 372 -4.73 20.47 -4.30
CA LEU A 372 -4.64 19.79 -5.59
C LEU A 372 -3.82 20.56 -6.65
N HIS A 373 -3.85 21.87 -6.66
CA HIS A 373 -3.09 22.67 -7.63
C HIS A 373 -1.56 22.59 -7.42
N ARG A 374 -1.10 22.23 -6.21
CA ARG A 374 0.32 21.97 -5.90
C ARG A 374 0.71 20.49 -6.06
N TRP A 375 0.03 19.77 -6.91
CA TRP A 375 0.21 18.33 -7.07
C TRP A 375 1.65 17.91 -7.43
N ARG A 376 2.38 18.75 -8.16
CA ARG A 376 3.77 18.44 -8.51
C ARG A 376 4.66 18.37 -7.28
N GLU A 377 4.51 19.31 -6.38
CA GLU A 377 5.23 19.33 -5.11
C GLU A 377 4.81 18.18 -4.21
N ALA A 378 3.51 17.87 -4.17
CA ALA A 378 3.00 16.74 -3.40
C ALA A 378 3.57 15.40 -3.86
N LEU A 379 3.60 15.15 -5.18
CA LEU A 379 4.15 13.92 -5.75
C LEU A 379 5.68 13.83 -5.58
N ASP A 380 6.41 14.94 -5.73
CA ASP A 380 7.85 14.99 -5.50
C ASP A 380 8.18 14.73 -4.02
N HIS A 381 7.42 15.36 -3.10
CA HIS A 381 7.55 15.09 -1.67
C HIS A 381 7.24 13.62 -1.35
N ALA A 382 6.13 13.07 -1.84
CA ALA A 382 5.76 11.67 -1.60
C ALA A 382 6.81 10.68 -2.13
N HIS A 383 7.38 10.95 -3.31
CA HIS A 383 8.47 10.14 -3.87
C HIS A 383 9.74 10.20 -3.01
N SER A 384 9.99 11.33 -2.39
CA SER A 384 11.17 11.62 -1.55
C SER A 384 10.90 11.48 -0.05
N ALA A 385 9.71 11.07 0.36
CA ALA A 385 9.22 11.12 1.74
C ALA A 385 10.23 10.57 2.77
N GLY A 386 10.79 9.39 2.54
CA GLY A 386 11.76 8.79 3.45
C GLY A 386 13.03 9.64 3.63
N ARG A 387 13.54 10.29 2.57
CA ARG A 387 14.70 11.18 2.65
C ARG A 387 14.38 12.48 3.39
N LEU A 388 13.14 12.95 3.28
CA LEU A 388 12.66 14.19 3.92
C LEU A 388 12.14 13.95 5.34
N GLY A 389 12.27 12.73 5.86
CA GLY A 389 11.83 12.39 7.21
C GLY A 389 10.32 12.29 7.38
N THR A 390 9.59 12.08 6.30
CA THR A 390 8.13 11.89 6.30
C THR A 390 7.76 10.45 5.93
N VAL A 391 6.54 10.04 6.25
CA VAL A 391 6.02 8.70 5.90
C VAL A 391 4.85 8.80 4.94
N LYS A 392 3.89 9.66 5.24
CA LYS A 392 2.69 9.88 4.43
C LYS A 392 2.58 11.35 4.01
N VAL A 393 2.25 11.54 2.73
CA VAL A 393 1.88 12.84 2.15
C VAL A 393 0.43 12.74 1.68
N CYS A 394 -0.34 13.81 1.88
CA CYS A 394 -1.75 13.85 1.54
C CYS A 394 -2.08 15.08 0.68
N PHE A 395 -3.10 14.95 -0.16
CA PHE A 395 -3.82 16.11 -0.67
C PHE A 395 -4.85 16.56 0.37
N ASP A 396 -4.87 17.86 0.67
CA ASP A 396 -5.98 18.53 1.37
C ASP A 396 -6.87 19.16 0.30
N VAL A 397 -7.97 18.49 0.03
CA VAL A 397 -8.88 18.87 -1.07
C VAL A 397 -9.75 20.08 -0.70
N ARG A 398 -9.83 20.43 0.58
CA ARG A 398 -10.53 21.64 1.07
C ARG A 398 -9.77 22.92 0.77
N SER A 399 -8.44 22.81 0.73
CA SER A 399 -7.56 23.99 0.55
C SER A 399 -7.69 24.52 -0.87
N ARG A 400 -8.41 25.63 -1.02
CA ARG A 400 -8.45 26.42 -2.24
C ARG A 400 -7.28 27.40 -2.24
N ALA A 401 -6.77 27.74 -3.41
CA ALA A 401 -5.68 28.70 -3.59
C ALA A 401 -5.98 30.07 -2.99
#